data_6261578923073edad9bd870d2086a515
#
_entry.id   6261578923073edad9bd870d2086a515
#
_cell.length_a   1.000
_cell.length_b   1.000
_cell.length_c   1.000
_cell.angle_alpha   90.00
_cell.angle_beta   90.00
_cell.angle_gamma   90.00
#
_symmetry.space_group_name_H-M   'P 1'
#
loop_
_entity.id
_entity.type
_entity.pdbx_description
1 polymer ?
#
loop_
_entity_poly.entity_id
_entity_poly.type
_entity_poly.pdbx_seq_one_letter_code
_entity_poly.pdbx_strand_id
1 'polypeptide(L)'
;MPNIAGKVIRRLGKRLGYDIVSTRSDVQPVGDYPPDFDAADIAMWQYVQPFTMTSKERIFALCRSVEYIIKHQIPGDIVECGVYKGGSMMAVAKSLVAQGAERKLYLFDTYEGMPDPADADVTVYGKAAADIMRKEDKATSDIWAYSPLEEVQRNLRDTGYDARLLVFVKGRVEETIPEQAPEQISLLRLDTDWYESTYHELVHLYPRLSVGGVLIIDDYGHWQGARKAVDQYIEENHVKVLLNRIDYTGRVCVKLEA
;
A
#
# COMPACT_ATOMS: atom_id res chain seq x y z
N MET A 1 -8.18 -40.62 -21.78
CA MET A 1 -7.60 -41.84 -21.19
C MET A 1 -7.32 -41.60 -19.72
N PRO A 2 -7.72 -42.40 -18.76
CA PRO A 2 -7.45 -42.17 -17.34
C PRO A 2 -5.95 -42.26 -17.08
N ASN A 3 -5.38 -41.20 -16.49
CA ASN A 3 -3.97 -41.07 -16.19
C ASN A 3 -3.52 -42.11 -15.14
N ILE A 4 -3.02 -43.26 -15.58
CA ILE A 4 -2.57 -44.40 -14.75
C ILE A 4 -1.45 -43.94 -13.81
N ALA A 5 -0.55 -43.03 -14.25
CA ALA A 5 0.53 -42.46 -13.44
C ALA A 5 0.01 -41.68 -12.21
N GLY A 6 -1.05 -40.91 -12.35
CA GLY A 6 -1.65 -40.16 -11.24
C GLY A 6 -2.27 -41.06 -10.16
N LYS A 7 -2.81 -42.23 -10.55
CA LYS A 7 -3.34 -43.21 -9.58
C LYS A 7 -2.22 -43.91 -8.79
N VAL A 8 -1.09 -44.19 -9.43
CA VAL A 8 0.07 -44.79 -8.77
C VAL A 8 0.70 -43.82 -7.77
N ILE A 9 0.88 -42.57 -8.16
CA ILE A 9 1.44 -41.52 -7.31
C ILE A 9 0.58 -41.30 -6.06
N ARG A 10 -0.76 -41.21 -6.19
CA ARG A 10 -1.68 -41.08 -5.05
C ARG A 10 -1.63 -42.27 -4.10
N ARG A 11 -1.45 -43.48 -4.63
CA ARG A 11 -1.34 -44.70 -3.83
C ARG A 11 -0.04 -44.76 -3.04
N LEU A 12 1.08 -44.32 -3.64
CA LEU A 12 2.37 -44.19 -2.95
C LEU A 12 2.33 -43.11 -1.87
N GLY A 13 1.75 -41.94 -2.17
CA GLY A 13 1.58 -40.85 -1.20
C GLY A 13 0.82 -41.31 0.05
N LYS A 14 -0.32 -42.00 -0.12
CA LYS A 14 -1.11 -42.52 1.02
C LYS A 14 -0.34 -43.56 1.87
N ARG A 15 0.53 -44.37 1.26
CA ARG A 15 1.39 -45.29 2.02
C ARG A 15 2.47 -44.60 2.84
N LEU A 16 2.83 -43.36 2.47
CA LEU A 16 3.82 -42.52 3.14
C LEU A 16 3.15 -41.49 4.09
N GLY A 17 1.82 -41.57 4.29
CA GLY A 17 1.09 -40.67 5.15
C GLY A 17 0.76 -39.31 4.52
N TYR A 18 0.91 -39.15 3.19
CA TYR A 18 0.59 -37.92 2.47
C TYR A 18 -0.66 -38.11 1.60
N ASP A 19 -1.60 -37.17 1.67
CA ASP A 19 -2.74 -37.12 0.76
C ASP A 19 -2.39 -36.19 -0.42
N ILE A 20 -2.04 -36.79 -1.57
CA ILE A 20 -1.68 -36.05 -2.78
C ILE A 20 -2.96 -35.63 -3.49
N VAL A 21 -3.38 -34.38 -3.28
CA VAL A 21 -4.52 -33.78 -3.96
C VAL A 21 -4.04 -33.14 -5.26
N SER A 22 -4.76 -33.39 -6.37
CA SER A 22 -4.51 -32.63 -7.61
C SER A 22 -4.97 -31.19 -7.42
N THR A 23 -4.06 -30.24 -7.46
CA THR A 23 -4.35 -28.81 -7.44
C THR A 23 -4.69 -28.24 -8.83
N ARG A 24 -5.00 -29.10 -9.81
CA ARG A 24 -5.56 -28.66 -11.08
C ARG A 24 -6.97 -28.14 -10.81
N SER A 25 -7.08 -26.84 -10.50
CA SER A 25 -8.28 -26.08 -10.83
C SER A 25 -8.34 -25.98 -12.37
N ASP A 26 -9.50 -26.17 -12.97
CA ASP A 26 -9.72 -25.97 -14.42
C ASP A 26 -9.56 -24.48 -14.82
N VAL A 27 -9.29 -23.61 -13.86
CA VAL A 27 -8.87 -22.21 -14.05
C VAL A 27 -7.37 -22.25 -14.35
N GLN A 28 -7.00 -22.11 -15.60
CA GLN A 28 -5.61 -21.86 -16.00
C GLN A 28 -5.23 -20.49 -15.40
N PRO A 29 -4.22 -20.41 -14.52
CA PRO A 29 -3.73 -19.11 -14.11
C PRO A 29 -3.23 -18.40 -15.37
N VAL A 30 -3.75 -17.19 -15.63
CA VAL A 30 -3.24 -16.33 -16.69
C VAL A 30 -1.92 -15.74 -16.19
N GLY A 31 -0.83 -16.52 -16.31
CA GLY A 31 0.49 -16.15 -15.78
C GLY A 31 0.55 -16.14 -14.24
N ASP A 32 1.42 -15.28 -13.68
CA ASP A 32 1.65 -15.14 -12.24
C ASP A 32 0.64 -14.22 -11.53
N TYR A 33 -0.55 -14.03 -12.11
CA TYR A 33 -1.59 -13.16 -11.56
C TYR A 33 -2.65 -13.95 -10.77
N PRO A 34 -3.22 -13.35 -9.69
CA PRO A 34 -4.36 -13.90 -9.00
C PRO A 34 -5.54 -14.16 -9.97
N PRO A 35 -6.33 -15.24 -9.75
CA PRO A 35 -7.41 -15.62 -10.68
C PRO A 35 -8.56 -14.60 -10.80
N ASP A 36 -8.68 -13.69 -9.85
CA ASP A 36 -9.68 -12.62 -9.78
C ASP A 36 -9.22 -11.32 -10.44
N PHE A 37 -7.97 -11.25 -10.94
CA PHE A 37 -7.51 -10.11 -11.73
C PHE A 37 -8.08 -10.16 -13.14
N ASP A 38 -8.74 -9.10 -13.55
CA ASP A 38 -9.15 -8.91 -14.93
C ASP A 38 -8.04 -8.27 -15.78
N ALA A 39 -8.34 -8.05 -17.08
CA ALA A 39 -7.37 -7.45 -18.00
C ALA A 39 -6.99 -6.00 -17.62
N ALA A 40 -7.89 -5.25 -16.98
CA ALA A 40 -7.63 -3.89 -16.54
C ALA A 40 -6.72 -3.88 -15.30
N ASP A 41 -6.93 -4.81 -14.36
CA ASP A 41 -6.07 -4.98 -13.19
C ASP A 41 -4.63 -5.33 -13.59
N ILE A 42 -4.50 -6.27 -14.54
CA ILE A 42 -3.20 -6.67 -15.08
C ILE A 42 -2.50 -5.50 -15.77
N ALA A 43 -3.23 -4.76 -16.61
CA ALA A 43 -2.69 -3.60 -17.31
C ALA A 43 -2.28 -2.48 -16.33
N MET A 44 -3.07 -2.24 -15.28
CA MET A 44 -2.74 -1.28 -14.22
C MET A 44 -1.45 -1.66 -13.53
N TRP A 45 -1.34 -2.91 -13.08
CA TRP A 45 -0.11 -3.40 -12.46
C TRP A 45 1.11 -3.27 -13.37
N GLN A 46 1.00 -3.71 -14.63
CA GLN A 46 2.09 -3.59 -15.61
C GLN A 46 2.53 -2.13 -15.85
N TYR A 47 1.59 -1.20 -15.76
CA TYR A 47 1.87 0.23 -15.90
C TYR A 47 2.62 0.80 -14.70
N VAL A 48 2.25 0.44 -13.47
CA VAL A 48 2.82 1.05 -12.25
C VAL A 48 3.99 0.31 -11.64
N GLN A 49 4.18 -0.99 -11.92
CA GLN A 49 5.22 -1.81 -11.29
C GLN A 49 6.65 -1.24 -11.38
N PRO A 50 7.08 -0.48 -12.43
CA PRO A 50 8.41 0.12 -12.45
C PRO A 50 8.57 1.31 -11.48
N PHE A 51 7.47 1.79 -10.91
CA PHE A 51 7.39 3.00 -10.10
C PHE A 51 6.97 2.74 -8.65
N THR A 52 6.89 1.47 -8.23
CA THR A 52 6.47 1.11 -6.87
C THR A 52 7.22 -0.11 -6.36
N MET A 53 7.37 -0.20 -5.04
CA MET A 53 7.88 -1.39 -4.34
C MET A 53 6.76 -2.22 -3.70
N THR A 54 5.51 -1.77 -3.82
CA THR A 54 4.36 -2.50 -3.27
C THR A 54 3.98 -3.71 -4.14
N SER A 55 3.16 -4.60 -3.63
CA SER A 55 2.71 -5.79 -4.37
C SER A 55 1.56 -5.49 -5.32
N LYS A 56 1.35 -6.37 -6.29
CA LYS A 56 0.19 -6.31 -7.19
C LYS A 56 -1.14 -6.42 -6.43
N GLU A 57 -1.17 -7.17 -5.32
CA GLU A 57 -2.32 -7.32 -4.45
C GLU A 57 -2.65 -6.01 -3.72
N ARG A 58 -1.62 -5.24 -3.29
CA ARG A 58 -1.82 -3.92 -2.68
C ARG A 58 -2.28 -2.88 -3.69
N ILE A 59 -1.74 -2.89 -4.93
CA ILE A 59 -2.25 -2.03 -6.01
C ILE A 59 -3.69 -2.37 -6.36
N PHE A 60 -4.05 -3.66 -6.43
CA PHE A 60 -5.43 -4.09 -6.63
C PHE A 60 -6.36 -3.56 -5.53
N ALA A 61 -5.99 -3.77 -4.25
CA ALA A 61 -6.77 -3.27 -3.11
C ALA A 61 -6.91 -1.74 -3.13
N LEU A 62 -5.86 -1.01 -3.52
CA LEU A 62 -5.88 0.44 -3.67
C LEU A 62 -6.85 0.88 -4.77
N CYS A 63 -6.82 0.26 -5.95
CA CYS A 63 -7.75 0.55 -7.04
C CYS A 63 -9.20 0.27 -6.64
N ARG A 64 -9.47 -0.87 -5.98
CA ARG A 64 -10.83 -1.19 -5.45
C ARG A 64 -11.26 -0.19 -4.38
N SER A 65 -10.34 0.32 -3.57
CA SER A 65 -10.63 1.38 -2.59
C SER A 65 -11.02 2.69 -3.27
N VAL A 66 -10.34 3.08 -4.36
CA VAL A 66 -10.72 4.26 -5.16
C VAL A 66 -12.12 4.08 -5.77
N GLU A 67 -12.39 2.93 -6.37
CA GLU A 67 -13.72 2.62 -6.91
C GLU A 67 -14.81 2.71 -5.83
N TYR A 68 -14.53 2.17 -4.64
CA TYR A 68 -15.45 2.19 -3.52
C TYR A 68 -15.76 3.61 -3.08
N ILE A 69 -14.76 4.47 -2.82
CA ILE A 69 -14.99 5.84 -2.34
C ILE A 69 -15.74 6.69 -3.36
N ILE A 70 -15.48 6.50 -4.66
CA ILE A 70 -16.19 7.23 -5.71
C ILE A 70 -17.63 6.73 -5.85
N LYS A 71 -17.85 5.41 -5.94
CA LYS A 71 -19.17 4.80 -6.06
C LYS A 71 -20.09 5.19 -4.90
N HIS A 72 -19.56 5.25 -3.68
CA HIS A 72 -20.34 5.56 -2.48
C HIS A 72 -20.27 7.04 -2.10
N GLN A 73 -19.68 7.89 -2.95
CA GLN A 73 -19.60 9.34 -2.76
C GLN A 73 -19.01 9.73 -1.40
N ILE A 74 -18.00 8.97 -0.95
CA ILE A 74 -17.30 9.27 0.31
C ILE A 74 -16.58 10.62 0.15
N PRO A 75 -16.88 11.62 1.00
CA PRO A 75 -16.31 12.95 0.84
C PRO A 75 -14.85 13.01 1.29
N GLY A 76 -14.09 13.92 0.69
CA GLY A 76 -12.70 14.21 1.05
C GLY A 76 -11.71 13.89 -0.07
N ASP A 77 -10.48 14.33 0.16
CA ASP A 77 -9.36 14.15 -0.76
C ASP A 77 -8.66 12.81 -0.51
N ILE A 78 -7.66 12.50 -1.33
CA ILE A 78 -6.85 11.28 -1.22
C ILE A 78 -5.45 11.67 -0.75
N VAL A 79 -4.94 10.98 0.26
CA VAL A 79 -3.65 11.25 0.88
C VAL A 79 -2.77 10.01 0.86
N GLU A 80 -1.52 10.17 0.46
CA GLU A 80 -0.46 9.20 0.62
C GLU A 80 0.71 9.83 1.37
N CYS A 81 1.22 9.13 2.38
CA CYS A 81 2.47 9.42 3.08
C CYS A 81 3.47 8.31 2.73
N GLY A 82 4.66 8.71 2.21
CA GLY A 82 5.60 7.79 1.59
C GLY A 82 5.23 7.49 0.14
N VAL A 83 5.85 8.18 -0.80
CA VAL A 83 5.43 8.21 -2.21
C VAL A 83 6.39 7.45 -3.12
N TYR A 84 7.69 7.43 -2.78
CA TYR A 84 8.75 6.86 -3.63
C TYR A 84 8.66 7.43 -5.06
N LYS A 85 8.59 6.59 -6.10
CA LYS A 85 8.46 7.04 -7.51
C LYS A 85 7.03 7.38 -7.92
N GLY A 86 6.05 7.28 -7.02
CA GLY A 86 4.66 7.67 -7.23
C GLY A 86 3.75 6.58 -7.78
N GLY A 87 4.20 5.31 -7.88
CA GLY A 87 3.44 4.26 -8.54
C GLY A 87 2.03 4.02 -7.97
N SER A 88 1.86 4.06 -6.65
CA SER A 88 0.55 3.94 -6.02
C SER A 88 -0.38 5.09 -6.40
N MET A 89 0.12 6.35 -6.33
CA MET A 89 -0.67 7.52 -6.73
C MET A 89 -0.90 7.60 -8.24
N MET A 90 -0.01 7.03 -9.06
CA MET A 90 -0.28 6.84 -10.50
C MET A 90 -1.47 5.89 -10.71
N ALA A 91 -1.57 4.80 -9.94
CA ALA A 91 -2.72 3.89 -9.99
C ALA A 91 -4.01 4.60 -9.55
N VAL A 92 -3.96 5.40 -8.48
CA VAL A 92 -5.09 6.24 -8.03
C VAL A 92 -5.52 7.22 -9.13
N ALA A 93 -4.58 7.97 -9.68
CA ALA A 93 -4.84 8.96 -10.73
C ALA A 93 -5.50 8.31 -11.97
N LYS A 94 -4.95 7.19 -12.44
CA LYS A 94 -5.53 6.43 -13.57
C LYS A 94 -6.92 5.88 -13.25
N SER A 95 -7.15 5.41 -12.03
CA SER A 95 -8.48 4.93 -11.59
C SER A 95 -9.50 6.06 -11.56
N LEU A 96 -9.12 7.26 -11.12
CA LEU A 96 -9.98 8.43 -11.14
C LEU A 96 -10.32 8.88 -12.57
N VAL A 97 -9.31 8.94 -13.46
CA VAL A 97 -9.51 9.25 -14.89
C VAL A 97 -10.49 8.26 -15.53
N ALA A 98 -10.32 6.96 -15.28
CA ALA A 98 -11.20 5.93 -15.82
C ALA A 98 -12.65 6.06 -15.35
N GLN A 99 -12.87 6.60 -14.16
CA GLN A 99 -14.21 6.83 -13.57
C GLN A 99 -14.79 8.23 -13.87
N GLY A 100 -14.03 9.11 -14.55
CA GLY A 100 -14.42 10.50 -14.77
C GLY A 100 -14.60 11.29 -13.46
N ALA A 101 -13.83 10.95 -12.43
CA ALA A 101 -13.90 11.54 -11.10
C ALA A 101 -12.68 12.40 -10.79
N GLU A 102 -12.86 13.42 -9.97
CA GLU A 102 -11.81 14.32 -9.55
C GLU A 102 -11.70 14.36 -8.03
N ARG A 103 -10.47 14.31 -7.50
CA ARG A 103 -10.08 14.49 -6.09
C ARG A 103 -8.71 15.14 -6.06
N LYS A 104 -8.43 15.99 -5.08
CA LYS A 104 -7.03 16.35 -4.85
C LYS A 104 -6.26 15.15 -4.33
N LEU A 105 -5.06 14.98 -4.86
CA LEU A 105 -4.12 13.95 -4.44
C LEU A 105 -2.99 14.62 -3.67
N TYR A 106 -2.90 14.37 -2.38
CA TYR A 106 -1.84 14.86 -1.51
C TYR A 106 -0.75 13.81 -1.39
N LEU A 107 0.48 14.19 -1.74
CA LEU A 107 1.64 13.32 -1.82
C LEU A 107 2.70 13.84 -0.85
N PHE A 108 2.74 13.26 0.36
CA PHE A 108 3.70 13.63 1.40
C PHE A 108 4.93 12.72 1.32
N ASP A 109 6.09 13.30 1.11
CA ASP A 109 7.37 12.58 1.06
C ASP A 109 8.52 13.54 1.33
N THR A 110 9.63 13.04 1.82
CA THR A 110 10.87 13.80 1.88
C THR A 110 11.39 14.15 0.49
N TYR A 111 11.13 13.27 -0.49
CA TYR A 111 11.73 13.26 -1.83
C TYR A 111 13.28 13.26 -1.78
N GLU A 112 13.81 12.83 -0.66
CA GLU A 112 15.23 12.72 -0.35
C GLU A 112 15.60 11.33 0.18
N GLY A 113 14.61 10.40 0.19
CA GLY A 113 14.73 9.05 0.72
C GLY A 113 14.34 8.95 2.20
N MET A 114 14.44 7.74 2.75
CA MET A 114 14.04 7.44 4.11
C MET A 114 14.80 8.26 5.14
N PRO A 115 14.14 8.79 6.18
CA PRO A 115 14.81 9.37 7.35
C PRO A 115 15.48 8.28 8.20
N ASP A 116 16.32 8.70 9.14
CA ASP A 116 16.98 7.77 10.07
C ASP A 116 15.91 7.04 10.91
N PRO A 117 15.98 5.69 11.00
CA PRO A 117 15.05 4.90 11.80
C PRO A 117 15.35 4.99 13.30
N ALA A 118 14.34 4.78 14.14
CA ALA A 118 14.46 4.65 15.59
C ALA A 118 14.74 3.18 16.00
N ASP A 119 15.02 2.96 17.29
CA ASP A 119 15.26 1.61 17.84
C ASP A 119 14.07 0.66 17.70
N ALA A 120 12.85 1.22 17.58
CA ALA A 120 11.62 0.45 17.38
C ALA A 120 11.51 -0.12 15.96
N ASP A 121 12.24 0.43 15.00
CA ASP A 121 12.11 0.10 13.58
C ASP A 121 12.96 -1.13 13.24
N VAL A 122 12.39 -2.25 13.58
CA VAL A 122 12.96 -3.59 13.42
C VAL A 122 12.06 -4.39 12.50
N THR A 123 12.65 -5.14 11.56
CA THR A 123 11.86 -6.06 10.73
C THR A 123 11.18 -7.13 11.57
N VAL A 124 10.15 -7.77 11.06
CA VAL A 124 9.51 -8.95 11.70
C VAL A 124 10.50 -10.10 11.98
N TYR A 125 11.65 -10.11 11.33
CA TYR A 125 12.74 -11.09 11.56
C TYR A 125 13.79 -10.63 12.58
N GLY A 126 13.58 -9.50 13.26
CA GLY A 126 14.47 -8.99 14.31
C GLY A 126 15.71 -8.25 13.80
N LYS A 127 15.72 -7.78 12.53
CA LYS A 127 16.84 -6.98 12.00
C LYS A 127 16.50 -5.49 12.16
N ALA A 128 17.39 -4.73 12.80
CA ALA A 128 17.24 -3.28 12.92
C ALA A 128 17.36 -2.59 11.55
N ALA A 129 16.48 -1.66 11.25
CA ALA A 129 16.50 -0.88 10.02
C ALA A 129 17.80 -0.10 9.86
N ALA A 130 18.31 0.51 10.94
CA ALA A 130 19.59 1.21 10.96
C ALA A 130 20.78 0.34 10.50
N ASP A 131 20.77 -0.96 10.87
CA ASP A 131 21.83 -1.89 10.47
C ASP A 131 21.72 -2.30 9.00
N ILE A 132 20.54 -2.33 8.46
CA ILE A 132 20.31 -2.58 7.03
C ILE A 132 20.76 -1.35 6.24
N MET A 133 20.22 -0.17 6.55
CA MET A 133 20.51 1.08 5.83
C MET A 133 21.99 1.45 5.83
N ARG A 134 22.71 1.21 6.93
CA ARG A 134 24.15 1.49 7.02
C ARG A 134 25.01 0.70 6.03
N LYS A 135 24.53 -0.45 5.56
CA LYS A 135 25.24 -1.35 4.63
C LYS A 135 24.91 -1.09 3.18
N GLU A 136 23.92 -0.27 2.92
CA GLU A 136 23.31 -0.07 1.62
C GLU A 136 23.63 1.33 1.08
N ASP A 137 23.85 1.44 -0.22
CA ASP A 137 24.05 2.72 -0.89
C ASP A 137 22.73 3.45 -1.11
N LYS A 138 22.66 4.71 -0.69
CA LYS A 138 21.43 5.52 -0.73
C LYS A 138 20.86 5.71 -2.13
N ALA A 139 21.71 5.76 -3.15
CA ALA A 139 21.28 6.05 -4.52
C ALA A 139 20.77 4.83 -5.28
N THR A 140 21.08 3.61 -4.79
CA THR A 140 20.84 2.38 -5.54
C THR A 140 20.05 1.32 -4.79
N SER A 141 19.89 1.46 -3.49
CA SER A 141 19.21 0.46 -2.66
C SER A 141 17.76 0.84 -2.36
N ASP A 142 16.88 -0.12 -2.52
CA ASP A 142 15.44 0.02 -2.29
C ASP A 142 15.09 0.45 -0.85
N ILE A 143 15.91 0.07 0.15
CA ILE A 143 15.68 0.46 1.55
C ILE A 143 15.70 1.98 1.77
N TRP A 144 16.39 2.72 0.92
CA TRP A 144 16.42 4.17 1.00
C TRP A 144 15.24 4.85 0.32
N ALA A 145 14.48 4.14 -0.49
CA ALA A 145 13.30 4.65 -1.21
C ALA A 145 13.51 6.03 -1.85
N TYR A 146 14.73 6.29 -2.38
CA TYR A 146 15.10 7.59 -2.91
C TYR A 146 14.46 7.85 -4.28
N SER A 147 13.72 8.95 -4.39
CA SER A 147 13.20 9.46 -5.66
C SER A 147 13.02 10.97 -5.58
N PRO A 148 13.70 11.76 -6.44
CA PRO A 148 13.59 13.21 -6.40
C PRO A 148 12.20 13.68 -6.85
N LEU A 149 11.73 14.80 -6.28
CA LEU A 149 10.42 15.37 -6.54
C LEU A 149 10.10 15.54 -8.03
N GLU A 150 11.08 15.99 -8.82
CA GLU A 150 10.91 16.21 -10.26
C GLU A 150 10.60 14.92 -11.03
N GLU A 151 11.15 13.79 -10.58
CA GLU A 151 10.84 12.46 -11.14
C GLU A 151 9.40 12.09 -10.84
N VAL A 152 8.97 12.20 -9.60
CA VAL A 152 7.60 11.88 -9.16
C VAL A 152 6.58 12.77 -9.87
N GLN A 153 6.87 14.07 -9.98
CA GLN A 153 6.01 15.00 -10.72
C GLN A 153 5.86 14.64 -12.19
N ARG A 154 6.94 14.20 -12.84
CA ARG A 154 6.89 13.73 -14.23
C ARG A 154 6.03 12.47 -14.34
N ASN A 155 6.25 11.48 -13.49
CA ASN A 155 5.52 10.22 -13.48
C ASN A 155 3.99 10.45 -13.30
N LEU A 156 3.61 11.34 -12.38
CA LEU A 156 2.19 11.67 -12.16
C LEU A 156 1.57 12.41 -13.36
N ARG A 157 2.30 13.33 -14.00
CA ARG A 157 1.81 14.03 -15.21
C ARG A 157 1.53 13.06 -16.37
N ASP A 158 2.34 12.01 -16.49
CA ASP A 158 2.20 11.01 -17.56
C ASP A 158 0.92 10.14 -17.39
N THR A 159 0.25 10.20 -16.25
CA THR A 159 -1.05 9.55 -16.04
C THR A 159 -2.19 10.20 -16.81
N GLY A 160 -2.05 11.46 -17.22
CA GLY A 160 -3.11 12.27 -17.82
C GLY A 160 -4.09 12.86 -16.80
N TYR A 161 -3.82 12.72 -15.49
CA TYR A 161 -4.62 13.36 -14.45
C TYR A 161 -4.35 14.88 -14.40
N ASP A 162 -5.36 15.66 -13.99
CA ASP A 162 -5.23 17.11 -13.93
C ASP A 162 -4.14 17.52 -12.92
N ALA A 163 -3.06 18.12 -13.42
CA ALA A 163 -1.92 18.54 -12.60
C ALA A 163 -2.29 19.58 -11.52
N ARG A 164 -3.41 20.30 -11.66
CA ARG A 164 -3.92 21.26 -10.65
C ARG A 164 -4.45 20.56 -9.40
N LEU A 165 -4.77 19.28 -9.52
CA LEU A 165 -5.27 18.44 -8.42
C LEU A 165 -4.15 17.65 -7.72
N LEU A 166 -2.89 17.77 -8.18
CA LEU A 166 -1.73 17.13 -7.57
C LEU A 166 -1.06 18.10 -6.58
N VAL A 167 -1.03 17.73 -5.31
CA VAL A 167 -0.42 18.51 -4.23
C VAL A 167 0.78 17.74 -3.69
N PHE A 168 1.98 18.17 -4.08
CA PHE A 168 3.23 17.59 -3.61
C PHE A 168 3.68 18.33 -2.36
N VAL A 169 3.85 17.62 -1.25
CA VAL A 169 4.29 18.19 0.02
C VAL A 169 5.65 17.61 0.37
N LYS A 170 6.70 18.43 0.19
CA LYS A 170 8.08 18.03 0.47
C LYS A 170 8.45 18.30 1.93
N GLY A 171 8.93 17.28 2.61
CA GLY A 171 9.43 17.32 3.98
C GLY A 171 9.08 16.06 4.76
N ARG A 172 9.59 15.98 5.98
CA ARG A 172 9.19 14.92 6.91
C ARG A 172 7.71 15.12 7.28
N VAL A 173 6.98 14.02 7.44
CA VAL A 173 5.55 14.08 7.82
C VAL A 173 5.36 14.77 9.17
N GLU A 174 6.30 14.60 10.10
CA GLU A 174 6.29 15.23 11.42
C GLU A 174 6.41 16.77 11.37
N GLU A 175 6.91 17.31 10.26
CA GLU A 175 7.11 18.76 10.04
C GLU A 175 6.02 19.38 9.15
N THR A 176 5.37 18.57 8.32
CA THR A 176 4.42 19.05 7.30
C THR A 176 2.96 18.78 7.66
N ILE A 177 2.71 17.80 8.50
CA ILE A 177 1.40 17.44 9.03
C ILE A 177 1.30 17.97 10.48
N PRO A 178 0.19 18.59 10.87
CA PRO A 178 -1.11 18.66 10.18
C PRO A 178 -1.33 19.86 9.26
N GLU A 179 -0.39 20.83 9.17
CA GLU A 179 -0.61 22.15 8.57
C GLU A 179 -0.91 22.07 7.06
N GLN A 180 -0.24 21.17 6.35
CA GLN A 180 -0.39 21.03 4.89
C GLN A 180 -1.35 19.92 4.47
N ALA A 181 -1.97 19.25 5.44
CA ALA A 181 -2.91 18.17 5.15
C ALA A 181 -4.33 18.70 4.88
N PRO A 182 -5.13 18.00 4.03
CA PRO A 182 -6.52 18.38 3.80
C PRO A 182 -7.36 18.24 5.06
N GLU A 183 -8.43 19.02 5.16
CA GLU A 183 -9.36 18.94 6.29
C GLU A 183 -10.17 17.64 6.32
N GLN A 184 -10.45 17.06 5.13
CA GLN A 184 -11.25 15.86 4.99
C GLN A 184 -10.60 14.90 4.00
N ILE A 185 -10.54 13.62 4.38
CA ILE A 185 -9.87 12.56 3.63
C ILE A 185 -10.89 11.45 3.32
N SER A 186 -10.93 10.98 2.09
CA SER A 186 -11.73 9.82 1.68
C SER A 186 -10.92 8.53 1.61
N LEU A 187 -9.62 8.64 1.29
CA LEU A 187 -8.68 7.53 1.27
C LEU A 187 -7.34 8.00 1.83
N LEU A 188 -6.83 7.27 2.81
CA LEU A 188 -5.55 7.51 3.48
C LEU A 188 -4.66 6.29 3.31
N ARG A 189 -3.48 6.44 2.69
CA ARG A 189 -2.46 5.42 2.58
C ARG A 189 -1.20 5.84 3.32
N LEU A 190 -0.76 4.99 4.26
CA LEU A 190 0.43 5.18 5.07
C LEU A 190 1.49 4.17 4.65
N ASP A 191 2.68 4.67 4.23
CA ASP A 191 3.78 3.90 3.64
C ASP A 191 5.14 4.53 4.00
N THR A 192 5.31 4.89 5.27
CA THR A 192 6.52 5.57 5.79
C THR A 192 7.38 4.69 6.66
N ASP A 193 7.05 3.40 6.80
CA ASP A 193 7.80 2.31 7.44
C ASP A 193 8.00 2.47 8.96
N TRP A 194 8.31 3.68 9.48
CA TRP A 194 8.80 3.86 10.84
C TRP A 194 7.69 4.11 11.86
N TYR A 195 7.99 3.81 13.12
CA TYR A 195 7.05 4.01 14.23
C TYR A 195 6.65 5.49 14.37
N GLU A 196 7.63 6.41 14.37
CA GLU A 196 7.35 7.82 14.63
C GLU A 196 6.45 8.44 13.55
N SER A 197 6.78 8.25 12.27
CA SER A 197 5.99 8.76 11.14
C SER A 197 4.60 8.15 11.12
N THR A 198 4.47 6.82 11.20
CA THR A 198 3.17 6.14 11.18
C THR A 198 2.27 6.57 12.34
N TYR A 199 2.83 6.73 13.55
CA TYR A 199 2.04 7.18 14.70
C TYR A 199 1.60 8.64 14.54
N HIS A 200 2.49 9.52 14.11
CA HIS A 200 2.18 10.94 13.84
C HIS A 200 1.07 11.08 12.79
N GLU A 201 1.17 10.36 11.70
CA GLU A 201 0.16 10.34 10.63
C GLU A 201 -1.21 9.89 11.15
N LEU A 202 -1.27 8.82 11.93
CA LEU A 202 -2.51 8.34 12.51
C LEU A 202 -3.14 9.37 13.45
N VAL A 203 -2.35 10.00 14.32
CA VAL A 203 -2.84 11.03 15.25
C VAL A 203 -3.48 12.22 14.53
N HIS A 204 -2.89 12.64 13.41
CA HIS A 204 -3.32 13.87 12.73
C HIS A 204 -4.23 13.65 11.52
N LEU A 205 -4.11 12.51 10.83
CA LEU A 205 -4.85 12.26 9.59
C LEU A 205 -6.06 11.33 9.78
N TYR A 206 -5.97 10.32 10.68
CA TYR A 206 -7.11 9.43 10.91
C TYR A 206 -8.38 10.16 11.43
N PRO A 207 -8.30 11.17 12.31
CA PRO A 207 -9.48 11.98 12.66
C PRO A 207 -10.14 12.67 11.46
N ARG A 208 -9.34 13.06 10.44
CA ARG A 208 -9.81 13.70 9.21
C ARG A 208 -10.35 12.71 8.16
N LEU A 209 -10.11 11.41 8.36
CA LEU A 209 -10.69 10.38 7.49
C LEU A 209 -12.20 10.35 7.69
N SER A 210 -12.95 10.47 6.61
CA SER A 210 -14.42 10.42 6.62
C SER A 210 -14.94 9.08 7.12
N VAL A 211 -16.09 9.06 7.77
CA VAL A 211 -16.82 7.81 8.00
C VAL A 211 -17.13 7.16 6.65
N GLY A 212 -16.85 5.87 6.52
CA GLY A 212 -16.86 5.18 5.24
C GLY A 212 -15.57 5.33 4.42
N GLY A 213 -14.63 6.23 4.83
CA GLY A 213 -13.34 6.37 4.18
C GLY A 213 -12.42 5.17 4.41
N VAL A 214 -11.47 4.99 3.51
CA VAL A 214 -10.57 3.83 3.52
C VAL A 214 -9.21 4.21 4.08
N LEU A 215 -8.72 3.43 5.05
CA LEU A 215 -7.33 3.45 5.52
C LEU A 215 -6.58 2.24 4.96
N ILE A 216 -5.43 2.49 4.33
CA ILE A 216 -4.46 1.47 3.90
C ILE A 216 -3.17 1.71 4.67
N ILE A 217 -2.61 0.65 5.24
CA ILE A 217 -1.33 0.64 5.95
C ILE A 217 -0.43 -0.36 5.23
N ASP A 218 0.67 0.12 4.65
CA ASP A 218 1.53 -0.69 3.81
C ASP A 218 2.42 -1.65 4.63
N ASP A 219 2.92 -1.22 5.77
CA ASP A 219 4.07 -1.80 6.46
C ASP A 219 3.77 -2.63 7.68
N TYR A 220 2.50 -2.73 8.08
CA TYR A 220 2.06 -3.39 9.31
C TYR A 220 2.61 -4.82 9.51
N GLY A 221 2.77 -5.57 8.43
CA GLY A 221 3.25 -6.96 8.48
C GLY A 221 4.77 -7.11 8.47
N HIS A 222 5.52 -6.08 8.08
CA HIS A 222 6.97 -6.14 7.89
C HIS A 222 7.75 -5.42 8.99
N TRP A 223 7.38 -4.18 9.32
CA TRP A 223 8.07 -3.37 10.33
C TRP A 223 7.34 -3.43 11.67
N GLN A 224 8.06 -3.84 12.72
CA GLN A 224 7.51 -3.90 14.08
C GLN A 224 7.17 -2.50 14.61
N GLY A 225 7.93 -1.48 14.18
CA GLY A 225 7.66 -0.08 14.50
C GLY A 225 6.31 0.39 13.97
N ALA A 226 6.07 0.23 12.67
CA ALA A 226 4.77 0.58 12.04
C ALA A 226 3.60 -0.18 12.68
N ARG A 227 3.77 -1.51 12.92
CA ARG A 227 2.75 -2.29 13.63
C ARG A 227 2.44 -1.73 15.01
N LYS A 228 3.49 -1.45 15.79
CA LYS A 228 3.34 -0.89 17.16
C LYS A 228 2.60 0.45 17.14
N ALA A 229 2.94 1.32 16.18
CA ALA A 229 2.27 2.62 16.02
C ALA A 229 0.76 2.46 15.76
N VAL A 230 0.40 1.55 14.86
CA VAL A 230 -1.00 1.27 14.52
C VAL A 230 -1.76 0.67 15.70
N ASP A 231 -1.21 -0.37 16.32
CA ASP A 231 -1.86 -1.07 17.44
C ASP A 231 -2.05 -0.12 18.64
N GLN A 232 -1.02 0.69 18.94
CA GLN A 232 -1.06 1.70 20.01
C GLN A 232 -2.12 2.76 19.73
N TYR A 233 -2.16 3.33 18.53
CA TYR A 233 -3.15 4.34 18.17
C TYR A 233 -4.59 3.81 18.31
N ILE A 234 -4.83 2.59 17.81
CA ILE A 234 -6.15 1.93 17.89
C ILE A 234 -6.56 1.73 19.34
N GLU A 235 -5.64 1.26 20.20
CA GLU A 235 -5.91 1.03 21.62
C GLU A 235 -6.19 2.32 22.39
N GLU A 236 -5.31 3.32 22.27
CA GLU A 236 -5.40 4.60 22.98
C GLU A 236 -6.66 5.40 22.61
N ASN A 237 -7.09 5.32 21.36
CA ASN A 237 -8.25 6.07 20.84
C ASN A 237 -9.52 5.20 20.76
N HIS A 238 -9.48 3.95 21.24
CA HIS A 238 -10.60 3.01 21.23
C HIS A 238 -11.23 2.83 19.85
N VAL A 239 -10.39 2.85 18.79
CA VAL A 239 -10.86 2.82 17.41
C VAL A 239 -11.44 1.44 17.07
N LYS A 240 -12.70 1.39 16.60
CA LYS A 240 -13.35 0.16 16.19
C LYS A 240 -13.11 -0.10 14.69
N VAL A 241 -12.11 -0.90 14.41
CA VAL A 241 -11.75 -1.29 13.03
C VAL A 241 -11.48 -2.79 12.92
N LEU A 242 -11.76 -3.33 11.74
CA LEU A 242 -11.31 -4.64 11.34
C LEU A 242 -10.18 -4.46 10.31
N LEU A 243 -8.93 -4.64 10.73
CA LEU A 243 -7.78 -4.58 9.83
C LEU A 243 -7.71 -5.85 8.99
N ASN A 244 -8.18 -5.79 7.75
CA ASN A 244 -8.08 -6.89 6.81
C ASN A 244 -6.66 -6.98 6.23
N ARG A 245 -6.15 -8.20 6.11
CA ARG A 245 -4.89 -8.46 5.42
C ARG A 245 -5.09 -8.38 3.92
N ILE A 246 -4.28 -7.55 3.24
CA ILE A 246 -4.17 -7.53 1.77
C ILE A 246 -3.20 -8.62 1.34
N ASP A 247 -1.98 -8.55 1.84
CA ASP A 247 -0.90 -9.49 1.55
C ASP A 247 -0.03 -9.75 2.80
N TYR A 248 1.23 -10.08 2.59
CA TYR A 248 2.19 -10.32 3.66
C TYR A 248 2.30 -9.12 4.63
N THR A 249 2.36 -7.88 4.14
CA THR A 249 2.57 -6.69 4.95
C THR A 249 1.36 -5.75 5.00
N GLY A 250 0.65 -5.53 3.91
CA GLY A 250 -0.43 -4.55 3.79
C GLY A 250 -1.68 -4.87 4.60
N ARG A 251 -2.32 -3.81 5.10
CA ARG A 251 -3.65 -3.87 5.76
C ARG A 251 -4.58 -2.82 5.16
N VAL A 252 -5.86 -3.13 5.19
CA VAL A 252 -6.93 -2.22 4.78
C VAL A 252 -8.10 -2.28 5.74
N CYS A 253 -8.72 -1.15 6.02
CA CYS A 253 -9.98 -1.06 6.72
C CYS A 253 -10.82 0.14 6.24
N VAL A 254 -12.10 0.12 6.61
CA VAL A 254 -13.02 1.24 6.42
C VAL A 254 -13.30 1.85 7.78
N LYS A 255 -13.27 3.19 7.88
CA LYS A 255 -13.63 3.90 9.11
C LYS A 255 -15.13 3.81 9.33
N LEU A 256 -15.55 3.29 10.48
CA LEU A 256 -16.96 2.98 10.79
C LEU A 256 -17.67 4.10 11.56
N GLU A 257 -16.93 4.90 12.32
CA GLU A 257 -17.49 5.92 13.22
C GLU A 257 -16.59 7.17 13.25
N ALA A 258 -17.16 8.30 13.68
CA ALA A 258 -16.47 9.60 13.76
C ALA A 258 -15.44 9.66 14.89
#